data_1ec81cd59298523b19b8b6d6aa60b906
#
_entry.id   1ec81cd59298523b19b8b6d6aa60b906
#
_cell.length_a   1.000
_cell.length_b   1.000
_cell.length_c   1.000
_cell.angle_alpha   90.00
_cell.angle_beta   90.00
_cell.angle_gamma   90.00
#
_symmetry.space_group_name_H-M   'P 1'
#
loop_
_entity.id
_entity.type
_entity.pdbx_description
1 polymer ?
#
loop_
_entity_poly.entity_id
_entity_poly.type
_entity_poly.pdbx_seq_one_letter_code
_entity_poly.pdbx_strand_id
1 'polypeptide(L)'
;VISHNDIMSLMLVKPPGEIGVDISLGSTQRFGLPLWNGGPHSSFFAIQDKYLRFMPGRIIGKSRDRNGIEAYRMALQTREQHIKKDKATSNICTAQALLANTSSMFAIYHGKENLINISKEISKKTLVLKDIISEKYPVEDFETYGSFLIEINDLEKDTIFNNLLKKD
;
A
#
# COMPACT_ATOMS: atom_id res chain seq x y z
N VAL A 1 -3.04 18.00 -0.42
CA VAL A 1 -3.62 16.89 -1.22
C VAL A 1 -3.21 15.56 -0.60
N ILE A 2 -4.17 14.62 -0.49
CA ILE A 2 -3.94 13.25 -0.01
C ILE A 2 -4.18 12.30 -1.18
N SER A 3 -3.27 11.35 -1.42
CA SER A 3 -3.44 10.30 -2.42
C SER A 3 -3.44 8.91 -1.76
N HIS A 4 -4.36 8.06 -2.19
CA HIS A 4 -4.34 6.63 -1.89
C HIS A 4 -3.80 5.88 -3.12
N ASN A 5 -2.77 5.09 -2.94
CA ASN A 5 -2.04 4.47 -4.03
C ASN A 5 -1.87 2.96 -3.82
N ASP A 6 -1.92 2.22 -4.90
CA ASP A 6 -1.39 0.86 -4.94
C ASP A 6 0.15 0.95 -4.96
N ILE A 7 0.83 0.32 -4.01
CA ILE A 7 2.28 0.42 -3.88
C ILE A 7 3.02 -0.05 -5.14
N MET A 8 2.48 -1.05 -5.84
CA MET A 8 3.10 -1.59 -7.04
C MET A 8 2.92 -0.65 -8.24
N SER A 9 1.81 0.11 -8.30
CA SER A 9 1.59 1.11 -9.36
C SER A 9 2.64 2.23 -9.33
N LEU A 10 3.18 2.53 -8.15
CA LEU A 10 4.23 3.54 -7.97
C LEU A 10 5.55 3.20 -8.68
N MET A 11 5.69 1.98 -9.17
CA MET A 11 6.83 1.59 -10.01
C MET A 11 6.72 2.14 -11.45
N LEU A 12 5.54 2.57 -11.89
CA LEU A 12 5.27 3.03 -13.26
C LEU A 12 4.98 4.53 -13.36
N VAL A 13 4.59 5.16 -12.26
CA VAL A 13 4.19 6.57 -12.25
C VAL A 13 5.21 7.42 -11.49
N LYS A 14 5.15 8.72 -11.68
CA LYS A 14 5.97 9.65 -10.89
C LYS A 14 5.60 9.55 -9.41
N PRO A 15 6.58 9.62 -8.51
CA PRO A 15 6.32 9.65 -7.08
C PRO A 15 5.32 10.74 -6.70
N PRO A 16 4.29 10.45 -5.89
CA PRO A 16 3.26 11.43 -5.51
C PRO A 16 3.83 12.73 -4.94
N GLY A 17 4.91 12.66 -4.16
CA GLY A 17 5.56 13.85 -3.61
C GLY A 17 6.14 14.79 -4.67
N GLU A 18 6.60 14.26 -5.81
CA GLU A 18 7.15 15.08 -6.91
C GLU A 18 6.07 15.83 -7.72
N ILE A 19 4.82 15.38 -7.63
CA ILE A 19 3.67 16.03 -8.27
C ILE A 19 2.85 16.87 -7.28
N GLY A 20 3.40 17.14 -6.09
CA GLY A 20 2.80 18.06 -5.12
C GLY A 20 1.78 17.43 -4.15
N VAL A 21 1.73 16.11 -4.04
CA VAL A 21 0.91 15.42 -3.04
C VAL A 21 1.55 15.61 -1.66
N ASP A 22 0.74 15.98 -0.67
CA ASP A 22 1.18 16.21 0.70
C ASP A 22 1.33 14.92 1.50
N ILE A 23 0.39 13.98 1.32
CA ILE A 23 0.31 12.71 2.01
C ILE A 23 -0.01 11.62 1.00
N SER A 24 0.79 10.57 0.97
CA SER A 24 0.59 9.37 0.15
C SER A 24 0.48 8.15 1.07
N LEU A 25 -0.56 7.36 0.89
CA LEU A 25 -0.80 6.17 1.70
C LEU A 25 -1.35 5.03 0.84
N GLY A 26 -1.28 3.82 1.36
CA GLY A 26 -1.81 2.65 0.67
C GLY A 26 -1.41 1.33 1.33
N SER A 27 -1.91 0.25 0.80
CA SER A 27 -1.57 -1.10 1.26
C SER A 27 -0.22 -1.55 0.70
N THR A 28 0.55 -2.28 1.52
CA THR A 28 1.77 -2.99 1.07
C THR A 28 1.50 -4.44 0.69
N GLN A 29 0.25 -4.87 0.58
CA GLN A 29 -0.10 -6.27 0.36
C GLN A 29 0.52 -6.86 -0.91
N ARG A 30 0.63 -6.09 -1.99
CA ARG A 30 1.30 -6.52 -3.23
C ARG A 30 2.81 -6.70 -3.09
N PHE A 31 3.38 -6.35 -1.95
CA PHE A 31 4.78 -6.63 -1.62
C PHE A 31 4.91 -7.93 -0.82
N GLY A 32 4.40 -9.02 -1.38
CA GLY A 32 4.61 -10.38 -0.89
C GLY A 32 3.78 -10.78 0.33
N LEU A 33 2.73 -10.02 0.67
CA LEU A 33 1.85 -10.37 1.77
C LEU A 33 0.67 -11.21 1.29
N PRO A 34 0.48 -12.43 1.81
CA PRO A 34 -0.69 -13.24 1.47
C PRO A 34 -1.99 -12.69 2.07
N LEU A 35 -3.11 -13.14 1.54
CA LEU A 35 -4.43 -12.67 1.98
C LEU A 35 -4.84 -13.17 3.38
N TRP A 36 -4.34 -14.30 3.83
CA TRP A 36 -4.58 -14.89 5.15
C TRP A 36 -6.02 -14.81 5.65
N ASN A 37 -6.99 -15.19 4.83
CA ASN A 37 -8.41 -15.10 5.16
C ASN A 37 -8.89 -13.71 5.63
N GLY A 38 -8.32 -12.65 5.05
CA GLY A 38 -8.72 -11.28 5.33
C GLY A 38 -7.81 -10.49 6.27
N GLY A 39 -6.62 -10.96 6.56
CA GLY A 39 -5.64 -10.20 7.34
C GLY A 39 -4.67 -11.08 8.12
N PRO A 40 -3.72 -10.48 8.85
CA PRO A 40 -3.48 -9.04 9.02
C PRO A 40 -2.86 -8.38 7.78
N HIS A 41 -3.02 -7.05 7.67
CA HIS A 41 -2.48 -6.24 6.58
C HIS A 41 -1.45 -5.23 7.08
N SER A 42 -0.56 -4.79 6.21
CA SER A 42 0.29 -3.63 6.46
C SER A 42 0.12 -2.57 5.37
N SER A 43 0.53 -1.36 5.70
CA SER A 43 0.35 -0.18 4.86
C SER A 43 1.62 0.64 4.84
N PHE A 44 1.74 1.51 3.84
CA PHE A 44 2.71 2.59 3.86
C PHE A 44 2.01 3.93 4.09
N PHE A 45 2.75 4.85 4.67
CA PHE A 45 2.31 6.21 4.91
C PHE A 45 3.51 7.15 4.73
N ALA A 46 3.45 8.00 3.72
CA ALA A 46 4.50 8.94 3.38
C ALA A 46 3.95 10.36 3.39
N ILE A 47 4.73 11.30 3.91
CA ILE A 47 4.35 12.71 4.05
C ILE A 47 5.49 13.62 3.64
N GLN A 48 5.16 14.86 3.30
CA GLN A 48 6.17 15.91 3.16
C GLN A 48 6.71 16.33 4.52
N ASP A 49 7.97 16.75 4.59
CA ASP A 49 8.70 17.11 5.82
C ASP A 49 7.98 18.12 6.69
N LYS A 50 7.24 19.05 6.10
CA LYS A 50 6.44 20.06 6.83
C LYS A 50 5.41 19.47 7.79
N TYR A 51 4.98 18.22 7.54
CA TYR A 51 4.00 17.49 8.36
C TYR A 51 4.61 16.51 9.33
N LEU A 52 5.92 16.39 9.38
CA LEU A 52 6.62 15.38 10.18
C LEU A 52 6.18 15.35 11.66
N ARG A 53 5.92 16.53 12.25
CA ARG A 53 5.45 16.63 13.64
C ARG A 53 4.02 16.12 13.88
N PHE A 54 3.24 15.97 12.81
CA PHE A 54 1.87 15.49 12.87
C PHE A 54 1.75 14.02 12.47
N MET A 55 2.82 13.41 11.96
CA MET A 55 2.82 12.03 11.53
C MET A 55 2.50 11.10 12.70
N PRO A 56 1.53 10.18 12.57
CA PRO A 56 1.27 9.16 13.59
C PRO A 56 2.40 8.15 13.64
N GLY A 57 2.52 7.45 14.77
CA GLY A 57 3.46 6.36 14.94
C GLY A 57 4.87 6.79 15.31
N ARG A 58 5.75 5.80 15.32
CA ARG A 58 7.16 5.97 15.68
C ARG A 58 7.99 6.27 14.44
N ILE A 59 8.91 7.20 14.57
CA ILE A 59 9.87 7.52 13.53
C ILE A 59 11.25 7.07 13.99
N ILE A 60 11.94 6.31 13.16
CA ILE A 60 13.31 5.89 13.39
C ILE A 60 14.23 6.84 12.65
N GLY A 61 15.13 7.47 13.39
CA GLY A 61 16.13 8.38 12.86
C GLY A 61 17.52 7.75 12.83
N LYS A 62 18.32 8.19 11.89
CA LYS A 62 19.74 7.88 11.78
C LYS A 62 20.53 8.77 12.76
N SER A 63 21.43 8.19 13.53
CA SER A 63 22.24 8.85 14.55
C SER A 63 23.62 8.22 14.62
N ARG A 64 24.40 8.57 15.61
CA ARG A 64 25.67 7.91 15.94
C ARG A 64 25.65 7.45 17.40
N ASP A 65 26.28 6.32 17.66
CA ASP A 65 26.52 5.83 19.01
C ASP A 65 27.65 6.62 19.72
N ARG A 66 27.96 6.24 20.95
CA ARG A 66 29.05 6.88 21.74
C ARG A 66 30.45 6.72 21.08
N ASN A 67 30.63 5.77 20.21
CA ASN A 67 31.89 5.51 19.51
C ASN A 67 31.92 6.17 18.11
N GLY A 68 30.88 6.94 17.75
CA GLY A 68 30.76 7.60 16.46
C GLY A 68 30.28 6.67 15.33
N ILE A 69 29.92 5.42 15.62
CA ILE A 69 29.43 4.46 14.64
C ILE A 69 27.96 4.78 14.34
N GLU A 70 27.57 4.62 13.08
CA GLU A 70 26.19 4.81 12.64
C GLU A 70 25.22 3.90 13.41
N ALA A 71 24.17 4.49 13.95
CA ALA A 71 23.16 3.78 14.74
C ALA A 71 21.76 4.35 14.47
N TYR A 72 20.74 3.52 14.65
CA TYR A 72 19.34 3.93 14.53
C TYR A 72 18.71 4.07 15.91
N ARG A 73 17.86 5.08 16.07
CA ARG A 73 17.12 5.30 17.30
C ARG A 73 15.73 5.87 17.04
N MET A 74 14.82 5.70 17.99
CA MET A 74 13.53 6.37 17.92
C MET A 74 13.69 7.90 17.98
N ALA A 75 13.01 8.59 17.08
CA ALA A 75 12.91 10.03 17.02
C ALA A 75 11.43 10.44 17.02
N LEU A 76 11.12 11.66 17.50
CA LEU A 76 9.76 12.23 17.49
C LEU A 76 8.69 11.36 18.16
N GLN A 77 9.01 10.73 19.27
CA GLN A 77 8.12 9.82 20.01
C GLN A 77 7.22 10.51 21.04
N THR A 78 7.16 11.85 21.08
CA THR A 78 6.45 12.60 22.13
C THR A 78 4.94 12.38 22.15
N ARG A 79 4.36 11.75 21.13
CA ARG A 79 2.93 11.47 21.00
C ARG A 79 2.55 10.04 21.39
N GLU A 80 3.53 9.23 21.72
CA GLU A 80 3.35 7.83 22.09
C GLU A 80 2.68 7.67 23.46
N GLN A 81 1.94 6.58 23.63
CA GLN A 81 1.19 6.29 24.84
C GLN A 81 2.06 6.19 26.09
N HIS A 82 3.28 5.67 25.98
CA HIS A 82 4.22 5.58 27.11
C HIS A 82 4.71 6.95 27.63
N ILE A 83 4.52 8.02 26.83
CA ILE A 83 4.88 9.40 27.23
C ILE A 83 3.62 10.19 27.57
N LYS A 84 2.64 10.23 26.69
CA LYS A 84 1.44 11.06 26.80
C LYS A 84 0.28 10.39 27.54
N LYS A 85 0.35 9.10 27.83
CA LYS A 85 -0.69 8.31 28.50
C LYS A 85 -2.05 8.45 27.80
N ASP A 86 -3.04 8.97 28.52
CA ASP A 86 -4.41 9.23 28.04
C ASP A 86 -4.50 10.31 26.93
N LYS A 87 -3.49 11.16 26.81
CA LYS A 87 -3.39 12.21 25.79
C LYS A 87 -2.63 11.78 24.54
N ALA A 88 -2.28 10.51 24.43
CA ALA A 88 -1.60 9.99 23.25
C ALA A 88 -2.51 10.05 22.01
N THR A 89 -1.97 10.52 20.89
CA THR A 89 -2.69 10.61 19.60
C THR A 89 -2.37 9.45 18.67
N SER A 90 -1.40 8.61 19.03
CA SER A 90 -1.08 7.41 18.26
C SER A 90 -0.75 6.23 19.16
N ASN A 91 -1.11 5.03 18.68
CA ASN A 91 -0.76 3.77 19.30
C ASN A 91 -0.32 2.80 18.19
N ILE A 92 0.85 2.18 18.36
CA ILE A 92 1.39 1.24 17.38
C ILE A 92 1.20 -0.18 17.90
N CYS A 93 0.60 -1.03 17.06
CA CYS A 93 0.53 -2.46 17.29
C CYS A 93 1.79 -3.15 16.76
N THR A 94 2.36 -4.07 17.54
CA THR A 94 3.54 -4.86 17.16
C THR A 94 3.24 -5.93 16.10
N ALA A 95 1.97 -6.27 15.88
CA ALA A 95 1.54 -7.27 14.90
C ALA A 95 2.02 -6.95 13.46
N GLN A 96 2.22 -5.69 13.12
CA GLN A 96 2.63 -5.24 11.79
C GLN A 96 4.13 -5.36 11.52
N ALA A 97 4.97 -5.64 12.51
CA ALA A 97 6.42 -5.71 12.36
C ALA A 97 6.85 -6.80 11.37
N LEU A 98 6.29 -8.02 11.49
CA LEU A 98 6.58 -9.12 10.57
C LEU A 98 6.17 -8.76 9.13
N LEU A 99 5.01 -8.16 8.94
CA LEU A 99 4.51 -7.76 7.62
C LEU A 99 5.38 -6.68 6.99
N ALA A 100 5.83 -5.71 7.77
CA ALA A 100 6.77 -4.69 7.30
C ALA A 100 8.11 -5.29 6.86
N ASN A 101 8.63 -6.24 7.64
CA ASN A 101 9.85 -6.98 7.27
C ASN A 101 9.64 -7.78 5.98
N THR A 102 8.53 -8.51 5.85
CA THR A 102 8.20 -9.28 4.64
C THR A 102 8.13 -8.37 3.41
N SER A 103 7.46 -7.21 3.50
CA SER A 103 7.38 -6.24 2.42
C SER A 103 8.76 -5.68 2.03
N SER A 104 9.61 -5.41 3.01
CA SER A 104 10.97 -4.94 2.77
C SER A 104 11.82 -6.01 2.08
N MET A 105 11.73 -7.26 2.55
CA MET A 105 12.46 -8.40 1.95
C MET A 105 11.98 -8.69 0.52
N PHE A 106 10.68 -8.56 0.24
CA PHE A 106 10.14 -8.68 -1.11
C PHE A 106 10.78 -7.65 -2.05
N ALA A 107 10.86 -6.38 -1.61
CA ALA A 107 11.48 -5.34 -2.41
C ALA A 107 12.99 -5.60 -2.66
N ILE A 108 13.71 -6.04 -1.63
CA ILE A 108 15.15 -6.39 -1.74
C ILE A 108 15.35 -7.57 -2.68
N TYR A 109 14.54 -8.62 -2.54
CA TYR A 109 14.65 -9.84 -3.34
C TYR A 109 14.42 -9.59 -4.83
N HIS A 110 13.40 -8.84 -5.19
CA HIS A 110 13.09 -8.56 -6.59
C HIS A 110 13.98 -7.46 -7.18
N GLY A 111 14.37 -6.48 -6.40
CA GLY A 111 15.11 -5.32 -6.89
C GLY A 111 14.28 -4.44 -7.84
N LYS A 112 14.85 -3.32 -8.22
CA LYS A 112 14.16 -2.28 -8.99
C LYS A 112 13.58 -2.80 -10.31
N GLU A 113 14.39 -3.51 -11.09
CA GLU A 113 14.00 -3.93 -12.44
C GLU A 113 12.85 -4.94 -12.43
N ASN A 114 12.92 -5.94 -11.54
CA ASN A 114 11.86 -6.94 -11.43
C ASN A 114 10.57 -6.35 -10.87
N LEU A 115 10.63 -5.41 -9.91
CA LEU A 115 9.43 -4.70 -9.44
C LEU A 115 8.75 -3.94 -10.57
N ILE A 116 9.50 -3.27 -11.43
CA ILE A 116 8.96 -2.59 -12.62
C ILE A 116 8.31 -3.61 -13.58
N ASN A 117 8.95 -4.74 -13.82
CA ASN A 117 8.43 -5.78 -14.70
C ASN A 117 7.14 -6.40 -14.14
N ILE A 118 7.11 -6.72 -12.85
CA ILE A 118 5.89 -7.20 -12.17
C ILE A 118 4.76 -6.19 -12.31
N SER A 119 5.06 -4.90 -12.09
CA SER A 119 4.07 -3.85 -12.20
C SER A 119 3.52 -3.71 -13.62
N LYS A 120 4.37 -3.79 -14.65
CA LYS A 120 3.95 -3.79 -16.06
C LYS A 120 3.05 -4.98 -16.38
N GLU A 121 3.37 -6.17 -15.90
CA GLU A 121 2.56 -7.36 -16.10
C GLU A 121 1.18 -7.25 -15.44
N ILE A 122 1.10 -6.69 -14.24
CA ILE A 122 -0.19 -6.41 -13.58
C ILE A 122 -1.02 -5.46 -14.44
N SER A 123 -0.44 -4.34 -14.87
CA SER A 123 -1.13 -3.35 -15.72
C SER A 123 -1.63 -3.99 -17.02
N LYS A 124 -0.76 -4.72 -17.73
CA LYS A 124 -1.10 -5.40 -18.97
C LYS A 124 -2.26 -6.39 -18.81
N LYS A 125 -2.19 -7.25 -17.78
CA LYS A 125 -3.26 -8.24 -17.51
C LYS A 125 -4.57 -7.57 -17.13
N THR A 126 -4.52 -6.45 -16.40
CA THR A 126 -5.71 -5.67 -16.05
C THR A 126 -6.37 -5.10 -17.30
N LEU A 127 -5.61 -4.54 -18.24
CA LEU A 127 -6.14 -3.99 -19.47
C LEU A 127 -6.76 -5.09 -20.36
N VAL A 128 -6.07 -6.22 -20.53
CA VAL A 128 -6.61 -7.36 -21.30
C VAL A 128 -7.93 -7.85 -20.69
N LEU A 129 -8.00 -7.97 -19.37
CA LEU A 129 -9.23 -8.40 -18.69
C LEU A 129 -10.34 -7.35 -18.83
N LYS A 130 -10.00 -6.05 -18.72
CA LYS A 130 -10.93 -4.95 -18.93
C LYS A 130 -11.53 -5.00 -20.34
N ASP A 131 -10.71 -5.19 -21.37
CA ASP A 131 -11.15 -5.28 -22.76
C ASP A 131 -12.12 -6.45 -22.97
N ILE A 132 -11.79 -7.64 -22.46
CA ILE A 132 -12.66 -8.84 -22.57
C ILE A 132 -14.01 -8.60 -21.88
N ILE A 133 -14.00 -7.99 -20.70
CA ILE A 133 -15.23 -7.74 -19.93
C ILE A 133 -16.07 -6.63 -20.55
N SER A 134 -15.44 -5.62 -21.14
CA SER A 134 -16.13 -4.50 -21.80
C SER A 134 -16.96 -4.93 -23.02
N GLU A 135 -16.69 -6.09 -23.62
CA GLU A 135 -17.52 -6.66 -24.66
C GLU A 135 -18.93 -7.03 -24.19
N LYS A 136 -19.11 -7.26 -22.90
CA LYS A 136 -20.37 -7.73 -22.33
C LYS A 136 -20.99 -6.80 -21.30
N TYR A 137 -20.17 -6.09 -20.54
CA TYR A 137 -20.62 -5.23 -19.43
C TYR A 137 -20.07 -3.83 -19.58
N PRO A 138 -20.84 -2.78 -19.22
CA PRO A 138 -20.31 -1.44 -19.10
C PRO A 138 -19.17 -1.39 -18.11
N VAL A 139 -18.03 -0.87 -18.53
CA VAL A 139 -16.83 -0.70 -17.70
C VAL A 139 -16.54 0.80 -17.61
N GLU A 140 -16.23 1.29 -16.43
CA GLU A 140 -15.89 2.71 -16.24
C GLU A 140 -14.67 3.11 -17.08
N ASP A 141 -14.80 4.25 -17.78
CA ASP A 141 -13.77 4.76 -18.70
C ASP A 141 -12.79 5.67 -17.94
N PHE A 142 -11.96 5.07 -17.10
CA PHE A 142 -10.82 5.74 -16.50
C PHE A 142 -9.59 4.84 -16.53
N GLU A 143 -8.40 5.45 -16.40
CA GLU A 143 -7.16 4.69 -16.31
C GLU A 143 -7.16 3.79 -15.06
N THR A 144 -6.84 2.52 -15.26
CA THR A 144 -6.94 1.48 -14.23
C THR A 144 -5.61 0.79 -13.99
N TYR A 145 -5.39 0.36 -12.77
CA TYR A 145 -4.26 -0.47 -12.38
C TYR A 145 -4.68 -1.55 -11.37
N GLY A 146 -4.55 -2.81 -11.78
CA GLY A 146 -4.81 -3.95 -10.88
C GLY A 146 -6.28 -4.19 -10.51
N SER A 147 -7.18 -3.27 -10.86
CA SER A 147 -8.62 -3.37 -10.65
C SER A 147 -9.37 -2.41 -11.57
N PHE A 148 -10.63 -2.67 -11.87
CA PHE A 148 -11.55 -1.78 -12.58
C PHE A 148 -12.98 -2.07 -12.10
N LEU A 149 -13.90 -1.15 -12.39
CA LEU A 149 -15.29 -1.27 -12.01
C LEU A 149 -16.15 -1.63 -13.22
N ILE A 150 -17.14 -2.48 -12.98
CA ILE A 150 -18.19 -2.84 -13.95
C ILE A 150 -19.54 -2.47 -13.38
N GLU A 151 -20.42 -1.95 -14.22
CA GLU A 151 -21.83 -1.75 -13.89
C GLU A 151 -22.64 -3.01 -14.18
N ILE A 152 -23.29 -3.54 -13.14
CA ILE A 152 -24.19 -4.70 -13.25
C ILE A 152 -25.42 -4.44 -12.39
N ASN A 153 -26.58 -4.95 -12.81
CA ASN A 153 -27.78 -4.93 -11.96
C ASN A 153 -27.72 -6.07 -10.92
N ASP A 154 -28.57 -6.00 -9.89
CA ASP A 154 -28.56 -6.96 -8.79
C ASP A 154 -28.84 -8.41 -9.25
N LEU A 155 -29.65 -8.62 -10.25
CA LEU A 155 -29.98 -9.94 -10.78
C LEU A 155 -28.78 -10.58 -11.48
N GLU A 156 -28.04 -9.80 -12.25
CA GLU A 156 -26.81 -10.23 -12.91
C GLU A 156 -25.71 -10.52 -11.90
N LYS A 157 -25.58 -9.68 -10.85
CA LYS A 157 -24.64 -9.86 -9.75
C LYS A 157 -24.82 -11.23 -9.08
N ASP A 158 -26.05 -11.57 -8.71
CA ASP A 158 -26.36 -12.85 -8.07
C ASP A 158 -26.09 -14.05 -8.99
N THR A 159 -26.40 -13.89 -10.27
CA THR A 159 -26.13 -14.91 -11.29
C THR A 159 -24.64 -15.14 -11.47
N ILE A 160 -23.85 -14.08 -11.61
CA ILE A 160 -22.38 -14.14 -11.73
C ILE A 160 -21.78 -14.79 -10.49
N PHE A 161 -22.17 -14.31 -9.30
CA PHE A 161 -21.66 -14.82 -8.03
C PHE A 161 -21.95 -16.33 -7.86
N ASN A 162 -23.17 -16.75 -8.10
CA ASN A 162 -23.56 -18.16 -8.03
C ASN A 162 -22.84 -19.05 -9.07
N ASN A 163 -22.55 -18.52 -10.25
CA ASN A 163 -21.80 -19.24 -11.26
C ASN A 163 -20.32 -19.37 -10.92
N LEU A 164 -19.73 -18.38 -10.28
CA LEU A 164 -18.35 -18.45 -9.80
C LEU A 164 -18.20 -19.46 -8.67
N LEU A 165 -19.14 -19.49 -7.70
CA LEU A 165 -19.13 -20.47 -6.62
C LEU A 165 -19.30 -21.92 -7.05
N LYS A 166 -19.85 -22.18 -8.24
CA LYS A 166 -20.02 -23.54 -8.78
C LYS A 166 -18.79 -24.06 -9.52
N LYS A 167 -17.78 -23.25 -9.72
CA LYS A 167 -16.56 -23.60 -10.45
C LYS A 167 -15.36 -23.96 -9.58
N ASP A 168 -15.51 -23.83 -8.26
CA ASP A 168 -14.63 -24.38 -7.24
C ASP A 168 -15.09 -25.80 -6.87
#